data_7782c9cbddb8102702a1a3564553b813
#
_entry.id   7782c9cbddb8102702a1a3564553b813
#
_cell.length_a   1.000
_cell.length_b   1.000
_cell.length_c   1.000
_cell.angle_alpha   90.00
_cell.angle_beta   90.00
_cell.angle_gamma   90.00
#
_symmetry.space_group_name_H-M   'P 1'
#
loop_
_entity.id
_entity.type
_entity.pdbx_description
1 polymer ?
#
loop_
_entity_poly.entity_id
_entity_poly.type
_entity_poly.pdbx_seq_one_letter_code
_entity_poly.pdbx_strand_id
1 'polypeptide(L)'
;MCGIVGYIGEKPTKNFIINGLKKLEYRGYDSAGAFLFNSKSYLKKCKGKVADLEKKMDGDNLSTYTIGLGHTRWATHGIPNTINSHPHISNSGKIFIVHNGIIENYASIKQILIEKGYTFKSETDTEVLVNLIEEVKKSNPKLKIGQATQIALNQVVGAFAIVVFDKDSPNELVVAKLGSPLSIGLKGKEFFVGSDPSPFIKETNRCLYLNDYELAILSRKKGLTLRDFRTNRVKDQKIEKLKLQIEQVEKGGFKHFMLKEIFEQPNTVKNCIDEYVDSLKKNINILNFPIDPKNINKIILIGCGTA
;
A
#
# COMPACT_ATOMS: atom_id res chain seq x y z
N MET A 1 -6.47 -1.71 9.87
CA MET A 1 -5.56 -1.20 8.79
C MET A 1 -5.64 -2.15 7.61
N CYS A 2 -5.58 -1.65 6.38
CA CYS A 2 -5.69 -2.47 5.18
C CYS A 2 -4.32 -2.96 4.68
N GLY A 3 -4.29 -3.96 3.76
CA GLY A 3 -3.07 -4.46 3.15
C GLY A 3 -3.05 -4.24 1.63
N ILE A 4 -1.96 -3.65 1.13
CA ILE A 4 -1.70 -3.46 -0.30
C ILE A 4 -0.61 -4.42 -0.76
N VAL A 5 -0.82 -5.06 -1.91
CA VAL A 5 0.19 -5.81 -2.65
C VAL A 5 0.18 -5.36 -4.10
N GLY A 6 1.34 -5.09 -4.67
CA GLY A 6 1.49 -4.73 -6.08
C GLY A 6 2.68 -5.45 -6.71
N TYR A 7 2.60 -5.71 -8.01
CA TYR A 7 3.68 -6.30 -8.78
C TYR A 7 3.67 -5.79 -10.22
N ILE A 8 4.85 -5.51 -10.73
CA ILE A 8 5.09 -5.30 -12.14
C ILE A 8 6.42 -5.98 -12.52
N GLY A 9 6.37 -6.91 -13.45
CA GLY A 9 7.53 -7.70 -13.84
C GLY A 9 7.26 -8.57 -15.06
N GLU A 10 8.00 -9.68 -15.17
CA GLU A 10 7.89 -10.63 -16.29
C GLU A 10 7.26 -11.97 -15.89
N LYS A 11 7.10 -12.22 -14.57
CA LYS A 11 6.60 -13.49 -14.06
C LYS A 11 5.09 -13.47 -13.85
N PRO A 12 4.42 -14.65 -13.88
CA PRO A 12 3.03 -14.79 -13.52
C PRO A 12 2.76 -14.25 -12.11
N THR A 13 1.81 -13.33 -11.98
CA THR A 13 1.63 -12.54 -10.76
C THR A 13 0.54 -13.07 -9.81
N LYS A 14 -0.39 -13.96 -10.26
CA LYS A 14 -1.51 -14.46 -9.44
C LYS A 14 -1.02 -14.92 -8.06
N ASN A 15 -0.04 -15.85 -8.05
CA ASN A 15 0.44 -16.45 -6.81
C ASN A 15 1.14 -15.44 -5.90
N PHE A 16 1.89 -14.50 -6.47
CA PHE A 16 2.51 -13.44 -5.70
C PHE A 16 1.47 -12.55 -5.01
N ILE A 17 0.44 -12.12 -5.75
CA ILE A 17 -0.64 -11.28 -5.20
C ILE A 17 -1.38 -12.03 -4.10
N ILE A 18 -1.86 -13.24 -4.35
CA ILE A 18 -2.63 -14.01 -3.36
C ILE A 18 -1.80 -14.31 -2.11
N ASN A 19 -0.56 -14.80 -2.27
CA ASN A 19 0.31 -15.10 -1.14
C ASN A 19 0.72 -13.85 -0.36
N GLY A 20 0.92 -12.73 -1.06
CA GLY A 20 1.17 -11.44 -0.43
C GLY A 20 -0.02 -10.95 0.39
N LEU A 21 -1.24 -11.06 -0.14
CA LEU A 21 -2.47 -10.72 0.59
C LEU A 21 -2.68 -11.60 1.81
N LYS A 22 -2.41 -12.92 1.73
CA LYS A 22 -2.47 -13.83 2.89
C LYS A 22 -1.54 -13.40 4.01
N LYS A 23 -0.35 -12.88 3.68
CA LYS A 23 0.60 -12.35 4.67
C LYS A 23 0.14 -11.04 5.30
N LEU A 24 -0.68 -10.24 4.59
CA LEU A 24 -1.23 -8.97 5.07
C LEU A 24 -2.65 -9.09 5.64
N GLU A 25 -3.24 -10.30 5.68
CA GLU A 25 -4.62 -10.50 6.13
C GLU A 25 -4.83 -10.09 7.60
N TYR A 26 -3.79 -10.11 8.43
CA TYR A 26 -3.82 -9.60 9.80
C TYR A 26 -4.16 -8.10 9.87
N ARG A 27 -3.92 -7.36 8.78
CA ARG A 27 -4.23 -5.92 8.68
C ARG A 27 -5.68 -5.65 8.29
N GLY A 28 -6.33 -6.57 7.58
CA GLY A 28 -7.72 -6.42 7.14
C GLY A 28 -8.23 -7.72 6.55
N TYR A 29 -9.48 -8.07 6.87
CA TYR A 29 -10.07 -9.37 6.51
C TYR A 29 -11.57 -9.31 6.22
N ASP A 30 -12.15 -8.13 6.03
CA ASP A 30 -13.57 -7.98 5.76
C ASP A 30 -13.92 -8.16 4.28
N SER A 31 -12.99 -7.81 3.42
CA SER A 31 -13.10 -8.02 1.99
C SER A 31 -11.71 -8.03 1.33
N ALA A 32 -11.62 -8.66 0.17
CA ALA A 32 -10.40 -8.77 -0.60
C ALA A 32 -10.67 -8.63 -2.10
N GLY A 33 -9.64 -8.22 -2.84
CA GLY A 33 -9.72 -8.20 -4.28
C GLY A 33 -8.36 -8.15 -4.95
N ALA A 34 -8.34 -8.60 -6.19
CA ALA A 34 -7.16 -8.62 -7.05
C ALA A 34 -7.51 -8.18 -8.47
N PHE A 35 -6.66 -7.34 -9.01
CA PHE A 35 -6.61 -6.96 -10.41
C PHE A 35 -5.33 -7.49 -11.03
N LEU A 36 -5.43 -8.14 -12.18
CA LEU A 36 -4.29 -8.63 -12.95
C LEU A 36 -4.39 -8.09 -14.39
N PHE A 37 -3.23 -7.86 -15.00
CA PHE A 37 -3.15 -7.34 -16.36
C PHE A 37 -2.02 -7.97 -17.16
N ASN A 38 -2.30 -8.22 -18.44
CA ASN A 38 -1.31 -8.46 -19.48
C ASN A 38 -1.65 -7.63 -20.74
N SER A 39 -2.54 -8.05 -21.59
CA SER A 39 -3.23 -7.29 -22.64
C SER A 39 -4.72 -7.19 -22.32
N LYS A 40 -5.20 -8.05 -21.43
CA LYS A 40 -6.57 -8.09 -20.93
C LYS A 40 -6.59 -7.80 -19.43
N SER A 41 -7.68 -7.21 -18.98
CA SER A 41 -7.93 -6.97 -17.56
C SER A 41 -8.65 -8.15 -16.93
N TYR A 42 -8.19 -8.56 -15.78
CA TYR A 42 -8.86 -9.51 -14.92
C TYR A 42 -9.06 -8.89 -13.55
N LEU A 43 -10.30 -8.83 -13.09
CA LEU A 43 -10.64 -8.29 -11.77
C LEU A 43 -11.57 -9.26 -11.04
N LYS A 44 -11.19 -9.64 -9.84
CA LYS A 44 -12.05 -10.39 -8.90
C LYS A 44 -12.05 -9.69 -7.55
N LYS A 45 -13.22 -9.65 -6.95
CA LYS A 45 -13.44 -9.05 -5.62
C LYS A 45 -14.39 -9.93 -4.82
N CYS A 46 -14.25 -9.93 -3.50
CA CYS A 46 -15.18 -10.63 -2.61
C CYS A 46 -15.31 -9.91 -1.27
N LYS A 47 -16.45 -10.06 -0.63
CA LYS A 47 -16.60 -9.95 0.80
C LYS A 47 -15.98 -11.20 1.43
N GLY A 48 -15.26 -11.05 2.53
CA GLY A 48 -14.63 -12.16 3.26
C GLY A 48 -13.11 -12.19 3.09
N LYS A 49 -12.52 -13.33 3.36
CA LYS A 49 -11.07 -13.54 3.47
C LYS A 49 -10.39 -13.72 2.12
N VAL A 50 -9.05 -13.65 2.13
CA VAL A 50 -8.23 -13.91 0.93
C VAL A 50 -8.43 -15.32 0.39
N ALA A 51 -8.73 -16.30 1.25
CA ALA A 51 -9.07 -17.65 0.82
C ALA A 51 -10.34 -17.72 -0.05
N ASP A 52 -11.32 -16.84 0.22
CA ASP A 52 -12.55 -16.75 -0.59
C ASP A 52 -12.27 -16.10 -1.96
N LEU A 53 -11.36 -15.11 -1.99
CA LEU A 53 -10.87 -14.53 -3.24
C LEU A 53 -10.13 -15.57 -4.08
N GLU A 54 -9.23 -16.34 -3.47
CA GLU A 54 -8.45 -17.40 -4.12
C GLU A 54 -9.38 -18.43 -4.77
N LYS A 55 -10.38 -18.94 -4.04
CA LYS A 55 -11.40 -19.85 -4.59
C LYS A 55 -12.12 -19.27 -5.80
N LYS A 56 -12.44 -17.96 -5.80
CA LYS A 56 -13.07 -17.30 -6.96
C LYS A 56 -12.14 -17.16 -8.17
N MET A 57 -10.84 -17.28 -7.98
CA MET A 57 -9.83 -17.24 -9.02
C MET A 57 -9.34 -18.63 -9.45
N ASP A 58 -9.83 -19.70 -8.80
CA ASP A 58 -9.46 -21.06 -9.15
C ASP A 58 -10.09 -21.47 -10.49
N GLY A 59 -9.34 -22.25 -11.27
CA GLY A 59 -9.74 -22.66 -12.62
C GLY A 59 -9.48 -21.62 -13.72
N ASP A 60 -9.25 -20.35 -13.38
CA ASP A 60 -8.91 -19.31 -14.37
C ASP A 60 -7.44 -19.43 -14.80
N ASN A 61 -7.18 -19.47 -16.12
CA ASN A 61 -5.81 -19.47 -16.64
C ASN A 61 -5.21 -18.05 -16.59
N LEU A 62 -4.43 -17.79 -15.54
CA LEU A 62 -3.83 -16.49 -15.25
C LEU A 62 -2.29 -16.50 -15.37
N SER A 63 -1.72 -17.51 -16.02
CA SER A 63 -0.27 -17.69 -16.15
C SER A 63 0.44 -16.61 -16.96
N THR A 64 -0.28 -15.91 -17.82
CA THR A 64 0.27 -14.85 -18.69
C THR A 64 0.22 -13.45 -18.09
N TYR A 65 -0.44 -13.28 -16.94
CA TYR A 65 -0.61 -11.97 -16.30
C TYR A 65 0.63 -11.60 -15.50
N THR A 66 1.24 -10.48 -15.82
CA THR A 66 2.55 -10.05 -15.28
C THR A 66 2.50 -8.73 -14.51
N ILE A 67 1.31 -8.14 -14.38
CA ILE A 67 1.05 -6.97 -13.54
C ILE A 67 -0.10 -7.31 -12.63
N GLY A 68 -0.02 -6.92 -11.37
CA GLY A 68 -1.07 -7.16 -10.40
C GLY A 68 -1.16 -6.12 -9.30
N LEU A 69 -2.40 -5.86 -8.87
CA LEU A 69 -2.75 -5.11 -7.68
C LEU A 69 -3.64 -5.98 -6.81
N GLY A 70 -3.35 -6.05 -5.54
CA GLY A 70 -4.16 -6.77 -4.56
C GLY A 70 -4.40 -5.93 -3.32
N HIS A 71 -5.52 -6.18 -2.66
CA HIS A 71 -5.90 -5.46 -1.46
C HIS A 71 -6.69 -6.34 -0.50
N THR A 72 -6.40 -6.20 0.80
CA THR A 72 -7.23 -6.66 1.91
C THR A 72 -7.77 -5.46 2.66
N ARG A 73 -9.07 -5.43 2.90
CA ARG A 73 -9.76 -4.26 3.44
C ARG A 73 -10.13 -4.45 4.90
N TRP A 74 -9.99 -3.37 5.65
CA TRP A 74 -10.67 -3.09 6.90
C TRP A 74 -11.55 -1.87 6.65
N ALA A 75 -12.87 -2.05 6.65
CA ALA A 75 -13.82 -1.03 6.23
C ALA A 75 -13.74 0.22 7.11
N THR A 76 -13.58 1.38 6.46
CA THR A 76 -13.69 2.72 7.06
C THR A 76 -14.86 3.49 6.46
N HIS A 77 -14.98 3.52 5.13
CA HIS A 77 -16.07 4.15 4.39
C HIS A 77 -16.85 3.09 3.60
N GLY A 78 -18.16 3.01 3.83
CA GLY A 78 -19.03 2.02 3.22
C GLY A 78 -18.93 0.63 3.83
N ILE A 79 -20.04 -0.10 3.84
CA ILE A 79 -20.15 -1.44 4.44
C ILE A 79 -19.24 -2.46 3.72
N PRO A 80 -18.81 -3.53 4.42
CA PRO A 80 -18.07 -4.63 3.79
C PRO A 80 -18.95 -5.38 2.78
N ASN A 81 -18.71 -5.12 1.49
CA ASN A 81 -19.36 -5.80 0.37
C ASN A 81 -18.40 -5.84 -0.83
N THR A 82 -18.79 -6.55 -1.89
CA THR A 82 -17.97 -6.68 -3.11
C THR A 82 -17.82 -5.36 -3.88
N ILE A 83 -18.80 -4.45 -3.82
CA ILE A 83 -18.76 -3.17 -4.54
C ILE A 83 -17.72 -2.25 -3.90
N ASN A 84 -17.74 -2.17 -2.57
CA ASN A 84 -16.82 -1.34 -1.78
C ASN A 84 -15.42 -1.95 -1.61
N SER A 85 -15.20 -3.20 -2.05
CA SER A 85 -13.87 -3.82 -2.04
C SER A 85 -12.94 -3.19 -3.08
N HIS A 86 -11.65 -3.14 -2.78
CA HIS A 86 -10.62 -2.74 -3.74
C HIS A 86 -10.19 -3.93 -4.62
N PRO A 87 -9.58 -3.70 -5.80
CA PRO A 87 -9.30 -2.42 -6.44
C PRO A 87 -10.56 -1.69 -6.94
N HIS A 88 -10.52 -0.34 -6.94
CA HIS A 88 -11.51 0.50 -7.62
C HIS A 88 -11.07 0.83 -9.03
N ILE A 89 -12.05 1.17 -9.88
CA ILE A 89 -11.87 1.43 -11.30
C ILE A 89 -12.47 2.78 -11.62
N SER A 90 -11.81 3.56 -12.47
CA SER A 90 -12.36 4.82 -12.99
C SER A 90 -13.53 4.60 -13.94
N ASN A 91 -14.32 5.62 -14.18
CA ASN A 91 -15.52 5.55 -15.03
C ASN A 91 -15.25 5.05 -16.45
N SER A 92 -14.10 5.39 -17.06
CA SER A 92 -13.73 4.86 -18.37
C SER A 92 -13.31 3.39 -18.34
N GLY A 93 -13.10 2.82 -17.16
CA GLY A 93 -12.58 1.45 -17.00
C GLY A 93 -11.09 1.30 -17.33
N LYS A 94 -10.34 2.40 -17.39
CA LYS A 94 -8.91 2.40 -17.76
C LYS A 94 -7.96 2.44 -16.58
N ILE A 95 -8.30 3.18 -15.52
CA ILE A 95 -7.44 3.38 -14.36
C ILE A 95 -7.92 2.53 -13.20
N PHE A 96 -7.00 1.82 -12.55
CA PHE A 96 -7.24 0.96 -11.40
C PHE A 96 -6.41 1.45 -10.22
N ILE A 97 -7.00 1.41 -9.02
CA ILE A 97 -6.36 1.88 -7.80
C ILE A 97 -6.64 0.94 -6.63
N VAL A 98 -5.62 0.74 -5.79
CA VAL A 98 -5.76 0.27 -4.41
C VAL A 98 -5.29 1.37 -3.47
N HIS A 99 -5.95 1.51 -2.31
CA HIS A 99 -5.75 2.61 -1.39
C HIS A 99 -5.90 2.15 0.06
N ASN A 100 -4.98 2.56 0.90
CA ASN A 100 -5.06 2.52 2.35
C ASN A 100 -5.07 3.95 2.87
N GLY A 101 -6.00 4.29 3.71
CA GLY A 101 -6.12 5.63 4.31
C GLY A 101 -7.52 6.19 4.19
N ILE A 102 -7.63 7.50 4.30
CA ILE A 102 -8.88 8.25 4.22
C ILE A 102 -8.63 9.56 3.48
N ILE A 103 -9.44 9.82 2.44
CA ILE A 103 -9.48 11.12 1.76
C ILE A 103 -10.58 11.97 2.41
N GLU A 104 -10.19 12.87 3.29
CA GLU A 104 -11.12 13.63 4.13
C GLU A 104 -12.04 14.55 3.33
N ASN A 105 -11.53 15.16 2.26
CA ASN A 105 -12.30 16.05 1.40
C ASN A 105 -13.01 15.34 0.22
N TYR A 106 -13.18 14.00 0.29
CA TYR A 106 -13.77 13.23 -0.79
C TYR A 106 -15.17 13.68 -1.20
N ALA A 107 -15.99 14.14 -0.24
CA ALA A 107 -17.37 14.57 -0.51
C ALA A 107 -17.43 15.78 -1.45
N SER A 108 -16.59 16.79 -1.22
CA SER A 108 -16.48 17.98 -2.07
C SER A 108 -15.95 17.62 -3.47
N ILE A 109 -14.94 16.76 -3.55
CA ILE A 109 -14.40 16.28 -4.82
C ILE A 109 -15.45 15.48 -5.59
N LYS A 110 -16.19 14.61 -4.92
CA LYS A 110 -17.28 13.82 -5.50
C LYS A 110 -18.34 14.69 -6.14
N GLN A 111 -18.76 15.77 -5.45
CA GLN A 111 -19.76 16.70 -5.97
C GLN A 111 -19.29 17.34 -7.29
N ILE A 112 -18.06 17.85 -7.34
CA ILE A 112 -17.46 18.43 -8.55
C ILE A 112 -17.41 17.41 -9.69
N LEU A 113 -17.06 16.15 -9.40
CA LEU A 113 -17.01 15.10 -10.40
C LEU A 113 -18.42 14.73 -10.92
N ILE A 114 -19.44 14.72 -10.06
CA ILE A 114 -20.83 14.50 -10.48
C ILE A 114 -21.28 15.59 -11.46
N GLU A 115 -20.98 16.86 -11.19
CA GLU A 115 -21.27 17.98 -12.09
C GLU A 115 -20.58 17.85 -13.45
N LYS A 116 -19.45 17.13 -13.50
CA LYS A 116 -18.74 16.79 -14.74
C LYS A 116 -19.22 15.49 -15.40
N GLY A 117 -20.28 14.87 -14.87
CA GLY A 117 -20.90 13.68 -15.45
C GLY A 117 -20.32 12.34 -14.97
N TYR A 118 -19.52 12.33 -13.92
CA TYR A 118 -19.05 11.08 -13.31
C TYR A 118 -20.14 10.40 -12.49
N THR A 119 -20.17 9.07 -12.54
CA THR A 119 -21.07 8.23 -11.74
C THR A 119 -20.29 7.42 -10.74
N PHE A 120 -20.89 7.12 -9.59
CA PHE A 120 -20.26 6.41 -8.50
C PHE A 120 -21.09 5.17 -8.14
N LYS A 121 -20.42 4.02 -8.03
CA LYS A 121 -21.05 2.74 -7.71
C LYS A 121 -20.83 2.35 -6.25
N SER A 122 -19.73 2.81 -5.68
CA SER A 122 -19.36 2.52 -4.29
C SER A 122 -19.54 3.73 -3.37
N GLU A 123 -19.50 3.45 -2.08
CA GLU A 123 -19.53 4.46 -1.02
C GLU A 123 -18.12 4.91 -0.60
N THR A 124 -17.06 4.43 -1.31
CA THR A 124 -15.69 4.65 -0.89
C THR A 124 -15.12 5.98 -1.42
N ASP A 125 -14.31 6.61 -0.61
CA ASP A 125 -13.47 7.73 -0.97
C ASP A 125 -12.46 7.39 -2.07
N THR A 126 -12.07 6.14 -2.16
CA THR A 126 -11.13 5.62 -3.18
C THR A 126 -11.69 5.69 -4.59
N GLU A 127 -12.99 5.43 -4.79
CA GLU A 127 -13.62 5.59 -6.10
C GLU A 127 -13.63 7.07 -6.53
N VAL A 128 -13.72 7.99 -5.58
CA VAL A 128 -13.59 9.42 -5.85
C VAL A 128 -12.17 9.76 -6.30
N LEU A 129 -11.16 9.23 -5.61
CA LEU A 129 -9.76 9.48 -5.96
C LEU A 129 -9.40 8.96 -7.37
N VAL A 130 -9.83 7.75 -7.74
CA VAL A 130 -9.51 7.22 -9.07
C VAL A 130 -10.19 8.01 -10.19
N ASN A 131 -11.39 8.50 -9.96
CA ASN A 131 -12.11 9.36 -10.92
C ASN A 131 -11.50 10.78 -10.98
N LEU A 132 -10.97 11.30 -9.88
CA LEU A 132 -10.20 12.54 -9.89
C LEU A 132 -8.93 12.43 -10.75
N ILE A 133 -8.18 11.31 -10.61
CA ILE A 133 -7.00 11.05 -11.45
C ILE A 133 -7.39 10.97 -12.93
N GLU A 134 -8.51 10.31 -13.23
CA GLU A 134 -9.05 10.24 -14.60
C GLU A 134 -9.43 11.60 -15.15
N GLU A 135 -10.15 12.43 -14.37
CA GLU A 135 -10.54 13.78 -14.76
C GLU A 135 -9.33 14.66 -15.07
N VAL A 136 -8.29 14.63 -14.22
CA VAL A 136 -7.03 15.34 -14.47
C VAL A 136 -6.40 14.90 -15.79
N LYS A 137 -6.35 13.59 -16.05
CA LYS A 137 -5.81 13.05 -17.30
C LYS A 137 -6.66 13.41 -18.51
N LYS A 138 -7.98 13.38 -18.39
CA LYS A 138 -8.95 13.76 -19.44
C LYS A 138 -8.85 15.24 -19.79
N SER A 139 -8.72 16.11 -18.79
CA SER A 139 -8.55 17.55 -18.98
C SER A 139 -7.24 17.92 -19.66
N ASN A 140 -6.21 17.06 -19.55
CA ASN A 140 -4.95 17.22 -20.25
C ASN A 140 -4.40 15.85 -20.75
N PRO A 141 -4.79 15.42 -21.96
CA PRO A 141 -4.41 14.12 -22.50
C PRO A 141 -2.90 13.88 -22.72
N LYS A 142 -2.10 14.92 -22.68
CA LYS A 142 -0.62 14.82 -22.78
C LYS A 142 0.03 14.35 -21.47
N LEU A 143 -0.68 14.43 -20.36
CA LEU A 143 -0.16 13.97 -19.07
C LEU A 143 0.01 12.45 -19.05
N LYS A 144 1.16 12.01 -18.55
CA LYS A 144 1.38 10.61 -18.17
C LYS A 144 0.67 10.33 -16.86
N ILE A 145 0.36 9.05 -16.61
CA ILE A 145 -0.36 8.65 -15.40
C ILE A 145 0.30 9.14 -14.11
N GLY A 146 1.65 9.12 -14.02
CA GLY A 146 2.37 9.64 -12.86
C GLY A 146 2.14 11.13 -12.62
N GLN A 147 2.07 11.94 -13.67
CA GLN A 147 1.79 13.38 -13.59
C GLN A 147 0.32 13.65 -13.22
N ALA A 148 -0.61 12.92 -13.84
CA ALA A 148 -2.03 13.03 -13.51
C ALA A 148 -2.30 12.64 -12.05
N THR A 149 -1.67 11.55 -11.57
CA THR A 149 -1.74 11.14 -10.17
C THR A 149 -1.16 12.22 -9.25
N GLN A 150 -0.01 12.78 -9.58
CA GLN A 150 0.60 13.87 -8.81
C GLN A 150 -0.32 15.08 -8.66
N ILE A 151 -0.91 15.55 -9.77
CA ILE A 151 -1.82 16.70 -9.78
C ILE A 151 -3.08 16.40 -8.95
N ALA A 152 -3.63 15.19 -9.06
CA ALA A 152 -4.77 14.77 -8.27
C ALA A 152 -4.44 14.73 -6.76
N LEU A 153 -3.28 14.18 -6.38
CA LEU A 153 -2.85 14.10 -4.98
C LEU A 153 -2.63 15.46 -4.32
N ASN A 154 -2.31 16.50 -5.08
CA ASN A 154 -2.20 17.86 -4.56
C ASN A 154 -3.57 18.52 -4.29
N GLN A 155 -4.68 17.89 -4.68
CA GLN A 155 -6.04 18.36 -4.44
C GLN A 155 -6.73 17.63 -3.29
N VAL A 156 -6.11 16.55 -2.76
CA VAL A 156 -6.68 15.75 -1.68
C VAL A 156 -6.11 16.14 -0.32
N VAL A 157 -6.96 16.05 0.69
CA VAL A 157 -6.62 16.20 2.10
C VAL A 157 -6.84 14.87 2.78
N GLY A 158 -5.90 14.46 3.64
CA GLY A 158 -5.99 13.21 4.38
C GLY A 158 -4.73 12.36 4.28
N ALA A 159 -4.81 11.12 4.73
CA ALA A 159 -3.72 10.15 4.69
C ALA A 159 -4.00 9.08 3.64
N PHE A 160 -2.98 8.70 2.88
CA PHE A 160 -3.10 7.68 1.85
C PHE A 160 -1.80 6.91 1.60
N ALA A 161 -1.96 5.66 1.19
CA ALA A 161 -0.98 4.89 0.44
C ALA A 161 -1.71 4.28 -0.76
N ILE A 162 -1.23 4.54 -1.97
CA ILE A 162 -1.89 4.14 -3.21
C ILE A 162 -0.97 3.41 -4.16
N VAL A 163 -1.55 2.49 -4.94
CA VAL A 163 -0.94 1.96 -6.15
C VAL A 163 -1.93 2.12 -7.29
N VAL A 164 -1.50 2.79 -8.34
CA VAL A 164 -2.30 3.12 -9.52
C VAL A 164 -1.74 2.42 -10.75
N PHE A 165 -2.63 1.84 -11.54
CA PHE A 165 -2.34 1.28 -12.85
C PHE A 165 -3.25 1.91 -13.91
N ASP A 166 -2.68 2.19 -15.08
CA ASP A 166 -3.42 2.72 -16.23
C ASP A 166 -3.19 1.85 -17.46
N LYS A 167 -4.28 1.39 -18.10
CA LYS A 167 -4.23 0.58 -19.33
C LYS A 167 -3.52 1.28 -20.48
N ASP A 168 -3.59 2.61 -20.54
CA ASP A 168 -2.90 3.40 -21.57
C ASP A 168 -1.38 3.51 -21.30
N SER A 169 -0.93 3.12 -20.09
CA SER A 169 0.48 3.08 -19.68
C SER A 169 0.87 1.72 -19.10
N PRO A 170 0.73 0.60 -19.84
CA PRO A 170 0.75 -0.75 -19.30
C PRO A 170 2.12 -1.23 -18.81
N ASN A 171 3.15 -0.43 -18.93
CA ASN A 171 4.49 -0.75 -18.46
C ASN A 171 4.87 -0.01 -17.18
N GLU A 172 3.92 0.66 -16.53
CA GLU A 172 4.18 1.50 -15.38
C GLU A 172 3.15 1.25 -14.26
N LEU A 173 3.62 1.26 -13.01
CA LEU A 173 2.80 1.44 -11.81
C LEU A 173 3.20 2.76 -11.16
N VAL A 174 2.21 3.49 -10.65
CA VAL A 174 2.44 4.68 -9.84
C VAL A 174 2.12 4.35 -8.39
N VAL A 175 3.05 4.68 -7.50
CA VAL A 175 2.98 4.38 -6.07
C VAL A 175 3.21 5.67 -5.31
N ALA A 176 2.34 6.04 -4.39
CA ALA A 176 2.50 7.27 -3.60
C ALA A 176 2.00 7.09 -2.16
N LYS A 177 2.54 7.89 -1.25
CA LYS A 177 2.16 7.81 0.15
C LYS A 177 2.17 9.17 0.87
N LEU A 178 1.23 9.28 1.80
CA LEU A 178 1.18 10.29 2.87
C LEU A 178 0.52 9.64 4.10
N GLY A 179 1.27 9.53 5.21
CA GLY A 179 0.78 8.94 6.46
C GLY A 179 0.79 7.42 6.50
N SER A 180 0.07 6.74 5.60
CA SER A 180 0.01 5.26 5.59
C SER A 180 1.30 4.62 5.04
N PRO A 181 1.78 3.49 5.61
CA PRO A 181 3.05 2.88 5.19
C PRO A 181 2.96 2.22 3.82
N LEU A 182 4.06 2.31 3.05
CA LEU A 182 4.23 1.64 1.77
C LEU A 182 5.71 1.42 1.45
N SER A 183 6.04 0.24 0.95
CA SER A 183 7.40 -0.17 0.61
C SER A 183 7.48 -0.79 -0.78
N ILE A 184 8.64 -0.68 -1.41
CA ILE A 184 8.93 -1.18 -2.75
C ILE A 184 10.13 -2.12 -2.69
N GLY A 185 9.92 -3.37 -3.09
CA GLY A 185 10.99 -4.35 -3.31
C GLY A 185 11.53 -4.24 -4.74
N LEU A 186 12.85 -4.35 -4.90
CA LEU A 186 13.54 -4.22 -6.19
C LEU A 186 14.34 -5.47 -6.54
N LYS A 187 14.10 -6.04 -7.75
CA LYS A 187 14.84 -7.20 -8.27
C LYS A 187 15.03 -7.07 -9.78
N GLY A 188 16.15 -6.51 -10.20
CA GLY A 188 16.39 -6.23 -11.62
C GLY A 188 15.34 -5.24 -12.18
N LYS A 189 14.52 -5.71 -13.14
CA LYS A 189 13.43 -4.95 -13.74
C LYS A 189 12.06 -5.27 -13.13
N GLU A 190 12.02 -6.10 -12.09
CA GLU A 190 10.82 -6.45 -11.36
C GLU A 190 10.66 -5.56 -10.14
N PHE A 191 9.46 -5.08 -9.90
CA PHE A 191 9.11 -4.27 -8.73
C PHE A 191 7.94 -4.91 -7.99
N PHE A 192 8.10 -4.95 -6.69
CA PHE A 192 7.12 -5.46 -5.72
C PHE A 192 6.68 -4.31 -4.85
N VAL A 193 5.41 -4.23 -4.53
CA VAL A 193 4.87 -3.21 -3.63
C VAL A 193 4.15 -3.90 -2.49
N GLY A 194 4.33 -3.41 -1.28
CA GLY A 194 3.64 -3.91 -0.10
C GLY A 194 3.43 -2.84 0.96
N SER A 195 2.35 -2.94 1.73
CA SER A 195 2.15 -2.10 2.91
C SER A 195 3.29 -2.25 3.92
N ASP A 196 3.90 -3.43 3.95
CA ASP A 196 5.17 -3.75 4.59
C ASP A 196 5.95 -4.74 3.70
N PRO A 197 7.21 -5.08 4.00
CA PRO A 197 8.04 -5.97 3.16
C PRO A 197 7.61 -7.44 3.13
N SER A 198 6.72 -7.89 4.01
CA SER A 198 6.37 -9.31 4.16
C SER A 198 5.90 -9.98 2.86
N PRO A 199 5.16 -9.34 1.95
CA PRO A 199 4.80 -9.93 0.67
C PRO A 199 5.99 -10.35 -0.19
N PHE A 200 7.05 -9.54 -0.21
CA PHE A 200 8.15 -9.71 -1.17
C PHE A 200 9.51 -10.08 -0.55
N ILE A 201 9.60 -10.30 0.75
CA ILE A 201 10.88 -10.63 1.40
C ILE A 201 11.53 -11.91 0.86
N LYS A 202 10.73 -12.86 0.35
CA LYS A 202 11.26 -14.09 -0.32
C LYS A 202 11.77 -13.80 -1.73
N GLU A 203 11.35 -12.70 -2.35
CA GLU A 203 11.71 -12.35 -3.73
C GLU A 203 12.96 -11.47 -3.78
N THR A 204 13.09 -10.54 -2.83
CA THR A 204 14.21 -9.61 -2.75
C THR A 204 14.40 -9.09 -1.33
N ASN A 205 15.67 -8.83 -1.00
CA ASN A 205 16.04 -8.13 0.24
C ASN A 205 16.36 -6.64 -0.01
N ARG A 206 16.21 -6.13 -1.24
CA ARG A 206 16.42 -4.73 -1.56
C ARG A 206 15.08 -4.01 -1.45
N CYS A 207 14.95 -3.09 -0.51
CA CYS A 207 13.73 -2.40 -0.18
C CYS A 207 13.93 -0.88 -0.21
N LEU A 208 12.97 -0.18 -0.76
CA LEU A 208 12.80 1.27 -0.62
C LEU A 208 11.52 1.52 0.19
N TYR A 209 11.66 2.12 1.36
CA TYR A 209 10.53 2.66 2.11
C TYR A 209 10.20 4.05 1.60
N LEU A 210 8.96 4.26 1.18
CA LEU A 210 8.52 5.59 0.78
C LEU A 210 8.35 6.48 2.02
N ASN A 211 8.83 7.71 1.93
CA ASN A 211 8.54 8.75 2.89
C ASN A 211 7.25 9.49 2.50
N ASP A 212 6.73 10.30 3.41
CA ASP A 212 5.59 11.16 3.12
C ASP A 212 5.90 12.13 1.97
N TYR A 213 4.88 12.37 1.16
CA TYR A 213 4.95 13.18 -0.07
C TYR A 213 5.79 12.58 -1.20
N GLU A 214 6.17 11.32 -1.11
CA GLU A 214 6.89 10.66 -2.19
C GLU A 214 5.94 9.94 -3.14
N LEU A 215 6.23 10.07 -4.43
CA LEU A 215 5.61 9.36 -5.55
C LEU A 215 6.70 8.64 -6.34
N ALA A 216 6.54 7.33 -6.47
CA ALA A 216 7.41 6.49 -7.29
C ALA A 216 6.69 6.04 -8.56
N ILE A 217 7.38 6.11 -9.70
CA ILE A 217 6.96 5.50 -10.95
C ILE A 217 7.83 4.28 -11.18
N LEU A 218 7.21 3.10 -11.17
CA LEU A 218 7.84 1.81 -11.38
C LEU A 218 7.65 1.40 -12.83
N SER A 219 8.70 1.46 -13.63
CA SER A 219 8.63 1.18 -15.06
C SER A 219 9.54 0.02 -15.45
N ARG A 220 8.97 -1.01 -16.10
CA ARG A 220 9.77 -2.13 -16.65
C ARG A 220 10.85 -1.67 -17.63
N LYS A 221 10.61 -0.55 -18.33
CA LYS A 221 11.54 -0.03 -19.33
C LYS A 221 12.54 0.96 -18.76
N LYS A 222 12.12 1.83 -17.82
CA LYS A 222 12.90 2.96 -17.33
C LYS A 222 13.44 2.80 -15.92
N GLY A 223 13.01 1.73 -15.22
CA GLY A 223 13.34 1.53 -13.82
C GLY A 223 12.46 2.37 -12.89
N LEU A 224 12.94 2.62 -11.69
CA LEU A 224 12.26 3.38 -10.66
C LEU A 224 12.63 4.87 -10.76
N THR A 225 11.64 5.73 -10.75
CA THR A 225 11.80 7.18 -10.60
C THR A 225 11.08 7.64 -9.36
N LEU A 226 11.76 8.30 -8.42
CA LEU A 226 11.20 8.82 -7.17
C LEU A 226 11.10 10.35 -7.26
N ARG A 227 9.96 10.91 -6.80
CA ARG A 227 9.71 12.35 -6.79
C ARG A 227 8.99 12.77 -5.51
N ASP A 228 9.19 14.00 -5.09
CA ASP A 228 8.27 14.68 -4.17
C ASP A 228 7.06 15.18 -4.98
N PHE A 229 5.85 14.72 -4.67
CA PHE A 229 4.68 15.04 -5.48
C PHE A 229 4.17 16.48 -5.31
N ARG A 230 4.56 17.19 -4.24
CA ARG A 230 4.23 18.61 -4.04
C ARG A 230 5.07 19.51 -4.95
N THR A 231 6.37 19.23 -5.04
CA THR A 231 7.35 20.07 -5.74
C THR A 231 7.74 19.51 -7.09
N ASN A 232 7.37 18.30 -7.42
CA ASN A 232 7.78 17.53 -8.60
C ASN A 232 9.30 17.32 -8.73
N ARG A 233 10.07 17.58 -7.68
CA ARG A 233 11.53 17.37 -7.70
C ARG A 233 11.85 15.89 -7.63
N VAL A 234 12.82 15.47 -8.43
CA VAL A 234 13.37 14.10 -8.34
C VAL A 234 14.10 13.95 -7.02
N LYS A 235 13.94 12.81 -6.38
CA LYS A 235 14.60 12.45 -5.13
C LYS A 235 15.54 11.26 -5.31
N ASP A 236 16.56 11.21 -4.48
CA ASP A 236 17.47 10.07 -4.41
C ASP A 236 16.76 8.84 -3.80
N GLN A 237 17.11 7.68 -4.34
CA GLN A 237 16.54 6.40 -3.90
C GLN A 237 17.39 5.83 -2.76
N LYS A 238 16.89 5.89 -1.54
CA LYS A 238 17.53 5.23 -0.40
C LYS A 238 17.10 3.76 -0.34
N ILE A 239 17.81 2.91 -1.09
CA ILE A 239 17.55 1.47 -1.10
C ILE A 239 18.26 0.84 0.08
N GLU A 240 17.49 0.23 0.97
CA GLU A 240 17.99 -0.49 2.13
C GLU A 240 18.07 -1.99 1.85
N LYS A 241 19.00 -2.67 2.50
CA LYS A 241 19.06 -4.12 2.51
C LYS A 241 18.32 -4.63 3.74
N LEU A 242 17.21 -5.33 3.52
CA LEU A 242 16.44 -5.92 4.60
C LEU A 242 17.30 -6.92 5.37
N LYS A 243 17.40 -6.71 6.68
CA LYS A 243 18.05 -7.64 7.60
C LYS A 243 17.07 -8.65 8.22
N LEU A 244 15.79 -8.54 7.86
CA LEU A 244 14.72 -9.41 8.36
C LEU A 244 14.99 -10.85 7.91
N GLN A 245 15.01 -11.77 8.85
CA GLN A 245 14.99 -13.19 8.55
C GLN A 245 13.56 -13.61 8.19
N ILE A 246 13.44 -14.57 7.27
CA ILE A 246 12.13 -15.06 6.80
C ILE A 246 11.29 -15.58 7.97
N GLU A 247 11.94 -16.20 8.93
CA GLU A 247 11.32 -16.74 10.16
C GLU A 247 10.64 -15.65 11.00
N GLN A 248 11.15 -14.42 10.97
CA GLN A 248 10.57 -13.30 11.70
C GLN A 248 9.24 -12.83 11.09
N VAL A 249 9.07 -13.03 9.80
CA VAL A 249 7.88 -12.60 9.05
C VAL A 249 6.83 -13.72 8.95
N GLU A 250 7.21 -14.96 9.20
CA GLU A 250 6.33 -16.13 9.19
C GLU A 250 5.88 -16.48 10.62
N LYS A 251 4.85 -17.33 10.71
CA LYS A 251 4.32 -17.78 12.01
C LYS A 251 5.33 -18.56 12.87
N GLY A 252 6.44 -19.02 12.28
CA GLY A 252 7.51 -19.70 13.02
C GLY A 252 7.05 -20.95 13.79
N GLY A 253 6.11 -21.73 13.23
CA GLY A 253 5.52 -22.91 13.89
C GLY A 253 4.32 -22.60 14.79
N PHE A 254 4.01 -21.34 15.06
CA PHE A 254 2.83 -20.96 15.85
C PHE A 254 1.54 -21.03 15.03
N LYS A 255 0.45 -21.39 15.69
CA LYS A 255 -0.88 -21.50 15.08
C LYS A 255 -1.44 -20.15 14.61
N HIS A 256 -1.13 -19.07 15.34
CA HIS A 256 -1.58 -17.71 15.10
C HIS A 256 -0.43 -16.71 15.28
N PHE A 257 -0.43 -15.59 14.54
CA PHE A 257 0.55 -14.51 14.73
C PHE A 257 0.51 -13.94 16.15
N MET A 258 -0.68 -13.67 16.69
CA MET A 258 -0.84 -13.19 18.07
C MET A 258 -0.16 -14.12 19.08
N LEU A 259 -0.29 -15.44 18.90
CA LEU A 259 0.36 -16.41 19.78
C LEU A 259 1.89 -16.30 19.68
N LYS A 260 2.43 -16.19 18.47
CA LYS A 260 3.86 -15.92 18.24
C LYS A 260 4.31 -14.64 18.94
N GLU A 261 3.60 -13.54 18.75
CA GLU A 261 3.88 -12.24 19.34
C GLU A 261 3.89 -12.29 20.87
N ILE A 262 2.95 -13.01 21.48
CA ILE A 262 2.91 -13.22 22.94
C ILE A 262 4.20 -13.91 23.42
N PHE A 263 4.66 -14.94 22.72
CA PHE A 263 5.88 -15.65 23.11
C PHE A 263 7.16 -14.87 22.76
N GLU A 264 7.12 -13.95 21.81
CA GLU A 264 8.24 -13.08 21.45
C GLU A 264 8.42 -11.88 22.39
N GLN A 265 7.39 -11.50 23.17
CA GLN A 265 7.41 -10.32 24.04
C GLN A 265 8.64 -10.23 24.95
N PRO A 266 9.13 -11.30 25.62
CA PRO A 266 10.32 -11.20 26.45
C PRO A 266 11.55 -10.71 25.68
N ASN A 267 11.73 -11.20 24.44
CA ASN A 267 12.84 -10.80 23.57
C ASN A 267 12.66 -9.39 23.01
N THR A 268 11.44 -9.04 22.57
CA THR A 268 11.17 -7.71 22.01
C THR A 268 11.29 -6.62 23.06
N VAL A 269 10.80 -6.85 24.27
CA VAL A 269 10.97 -5.92 25.41
C VAL A 269 12.43 -5.79 25.79
N LYS A 270 13.17 -6.92 25.85
CA LYS A 270 14.60 -6.89 26.10
C LYS A 270 15.35 -6.07 25.06
N ASN A 271 15.08 -6.26 23.77
CA ASN A 271 15.72 -5.52 22.69
C ASN A 271 15.45 -3.99 22.83
N CYS A 272 14.22 -3.60 23.16
CA CYS A 272 13.91 -2.20 23.44
C CYS A 272 14.69 -1.64 24.63
N ILE A 273 14.80 -2.41 25.71
CA ILE A 273 15.59 -2.00 26.88
C ILE A 273 17.07 -1.86 26.51
N ASP A 274 17.63 -2.86 25.82
CA ASP A 274 19.03 -2.87 25.42
C ASP A 274 19.39 -1.70 24.46
N GLU A 275 18.43 -1.21 23.68
CA GLU A 275 18.63 -0.06 22.79
C GLU A 275 18.69 1.28 23.54
N TYR A 276 17.86 1.46 24.57
CA TYR A 276 17.69 2.74 25.24
C TYR A 276 18.32 2.82 26.63
N VAL A 277 18.67 1.70 27.23
CA VAL A 277 19.22 1.64 28.58
C VAL A 277 20.70 1.20 28.54
N ASP A 278 21.59 2.10 28.92
CA ASP A 278 22.98 1.77 29.22
C ASP A 278 23.05 1.16 30.62
N SER A 279 23.01 -0.18 30.69
CA SER A 279 23.01 -0.91 31.97
C SER A 279 24.29 -0.71 32.76
N LEU A 280 25.41 -0.41 32.10
CA LEU A 280 26.72 -0.14 32.78
C LEU A 280 26.75 1.24 33.42
N LYS A 281 26.20 2.24 32.75
CA LYS A 281 26.14 3.61 33.22
C LYS A 281 24.88 3.93 34.03
N LYS A 282 23.93 2.97 34.13
CA LYS A 282 22.61 3.15 34.78
C LYS A 282 21.89 4.40 34.24
N ASN A 283 21.98 4.63 32.96
CA ASN A 283 21.44 5.81 32.29
C ASN A 283 20.53 5.42 31.11
N ILE A 284 19.57 6.28 30.81
CA ILE A 284 18.69 6.17 29.64
C ILE A 284 19.26 7.07 28.54
N ASN A 285 19.51 6.49 27.37
CA ASN A 285 20.09 7.20 26.25
C ASN A 285 19.07 7.25 25.09
N ILE A 286 18.26 8.29 25.05
CA ILE A 286 17.33 8.57 23.94
C ILE A 286 17.95 9.66 23.08
N LEU A 287 18.48 9.28 21.93
CA LEU A 287 19.07 10.22 20.97
C LEU A 287 18.03 11.27 20.53
N ASN A 288 18.43 12.55 20.60
CA ASN A 288 17.60 13.68 20.17
C ASN A 288 16.27 13.85 20.95
N PHE A 289 16.19 13.44 22.20
CA PHE A 289 15.02 13.74 23.02
C PHE A 289 14.91 15.26 23.21
N PRO A 290 13.86 15.93 22.72
CA PRO A 290 13.85 17.41 22.60
C PRO A 290 13.53 18.15 23.91
N ILE A 291 13.22 17.41 24.96
CA ILE A 291 12.73 17.97 26.23
C ILE A 291 13.56 17.41 27.41
N ASP A 292 13.96 18.24 28.36
CA ASP A 292 14.54 17.75 29.61
C ASP A 292 13.47 16.99 30.41
N PRO A 293 13.65 15.69 30.70
CA PRO A 293 12.67 14.90 31.45
C PRO A 293 12.31 15.48 32.81
N LYS A 294 13.19 16.25 33.43
CA LYS A 294 12.95 16.91 34.73
C LYS A 294 11.85 17.98 34.66
N ASN A 295 11.58 18.50 33.46
CA ASN A 295 10.56 19.53 33.23
C ASN A 295 9.20 18.93 32.80
N ILE A 296 9.05 17.62 32.80
CA ILE A 296 7.81 16.93 32.38
C ILE A 296 6.94 16.74 33.63
N ASN A 297 5.79 17.44 33.66
CA ASN A 297 4.80 17.29 34.73
C ASN A 297 3.73 16.23 34.39
N LYS A 298 3.49 15.93 33.10
CA LYS A 298 2.46 15.01 32.65
C LYS A 298 2.83 14.38 31.32
N ILE A 299 2.63 13.07 31.21
CA ILE A 299 2.72 12.31 29.95
C ILE A 299 1.34 11.78 29.62
N ILE A 300 0.89 11.98 28.39
CA ILE A 300 -0.33 11.41 27.86
C ILE A 300 0.07 10.46 26.74
N LEU A 301 -0.22 9.17 26.91
CA LEU A 301 -0.02 8.15 25.90
C LEU A 301 -1.31 7.98 25.09
N ILE A 302 -1.20 8.12 23.79
CA ILE A 302 -2.33 7.94 22.85
C ILE A 302 -1.95 6.84 21.87
N GLY A 303 -2.79 5.85 21.76
CA GLY A 303 -2.59 4.72 20.84
C GLY A 303 -3.91 4.19 20.28
N CYS A 304 -3.83 3.46 19.17
CA CYS A 304 -4.98 2.82 18.56
C CYS A 304 -4.67 1.34 18.34
N GLY A 305 -5.60 0.46 18.72
CA GLY A 305 -5.42 -0.99 18.61
C GLY A 305 -4.36 -1.52 19.58
N THR A 306 -3.38 -2.26 19.05
CA THR A 306 -2.28 -2.89 19.81
C THR A 306 -1.03 -1.99 19.93
N ALA A 307 -1.15 -0.73 19.55
CA ALA A 307 -0.03 0.22 19.66
C ALA A 307 0.24 0.63 21.12
#